data_8e38c18224695adf1e14f8586836213b
#
_entry.id   8e38c18224695adf1e14f8586836213b
#
_cell.length_a   1.000
_cell.length_b   1.000
_cell.length_c   1.000
_cell.angle_alpha   90.00
_cell.angle_beta   90.00
_cell.angle_gamma   90.00
#
_symmetry.space_group_name_H-M   'P 1'
#
loop_
_entity.id
_entity.type
_entity.pdbx_description
1 polymer ?
#
loop_
_entity_poly.entity_id
_entity_poly.type
_entity_poly.pdbx_seq_one_letter_code
_entity_poly.pdbx_strand_id
1 'polypeptide(L)'
;GFRRLTEGGTVYADSRYDYLQTTTPVSLATLTTGAMPSTHGVIGSRWVDYTTNRTVELTAGRKGPGAYHLIAPTLAETLLRHAPDSRAVTIAPEAVSAVVTAGHGGEVFWLDSARCDWVTSPYYAAEVPEWIARSNRERYNLSYISGEWRTLLERGRYLNTRNYDIALSGKSKKDKDQSGSGRLKLRSDFERMLYTPAGNTAVLGLAKQAIAQYRLGEDKIPDLLNVCLDSPRRISEAYGPESIEVEDMYYRLDRDLADFLTFVFAQVKDGSVTVVLTSDHGTSPAFDAGAEEADRF
;
A
#
# COMPACT_ATOMS: atom_id res chain seq x y z
N GLY A 1 -12.46 11.98 3.88
CA GLY A 1 -12.08 10.73 3.24
C GLY A 1 -12.98 9.59 3.70
N PHE A 2 -12.65 8.96 4.81
CA PHE A 2 -13.36 7.77 5.31
C PHE A 2 -14.86 8.02 5.53
N ARG A 3 -15.23 9.10 6.19
CA ARG A 3 -16.62 9.45 6.47
C ARG A 3 -17.48 9.49 5.21
N ARG A 4 -16.95 10.04 4.11
CA ARG A 4 -17.68 10.08 2.83
C ARG A 4 -18.00 8.68 2.30
N LEU A 5 -17.09 7.72 2.49
CA LEU A 5 -17.30 6.33 2.06
C LEU A 5 -18.26 5.58 2.99
N THR A 6 -18.15 5.78 4.30
CA THR A 6 -18.99 5.07 5.29
C THR A 6 -20.42 5.58 5.31
N GLU A 7 -20.66 6.88 5.13
CA GLU A 7 -22.01 7.46 5.09
C GLU A 7 -22.68 7.34 3.72
N GLY A 8 -21.87 7.33 2.64
CA GLY A 8 -22.37 7.25 1.25
C GLY A 8 -22.39 5.85 0.65
N GLY A 9 -21.91 4.84 1.36
CA GLY A 9 -21.71 3.48 0.84
C GLY A 9 -22.21 2.39 1.77
N THR A 10 -21.86 1.15 1.45
CA THR A 10 -22.13 -0.03 2.26
C THR A 10 -20.87 -0.40 3.07
N VAL A 11 -21.02 -0.59 4.36
CA VAL A 11 -19.95 -1.00 5.27
C VAL A 11 -20.14 -2.47 5.66
N TYR A 12 -19.14 -3.29 5.37
CA TYR A 12 -19.07 -4.68 5.79
C TYR A 12 -18.26 -4.77 7.09
N ALA A 13 -18.93 -4.65 8.22
CA ALA A 13 -18.29 -4.54 9.54
C ALA A 13 -17.71 -5.87 10.06
N ASP A 14 -18.15 -7.01 9.55
CA ASP A 14 -17.74 -8.34 10.00
C ASP A 14 -17.20 -9.19 8.84
N SER A 15 -16.14 -8.68 8.20
CA SER A 15 -15.44 -9.42 7.16
C SER A 15 -14.30 -10.22 7.79
N ARG A 16 -14.22 -11.52 7.48
CA ARG A 16 -13.21 -12.44 8.05
C ARG A 16 -12.60 -13.32 6.98
N TYR A 17 -11.35 -13.73 7.23
CA TYR A 17 -10.71 -14.80 6.46
C TYR A 17 -10.91 -16.14 7.15
N ASP A 18 -11.15 -17.18 6.37
CA ASP A 18 -11.29 -18.55 6.87
C ASP A 18 -9.95 -19.32 6.93
N TYR A 19 -8.84 -18.57 7.05
CA TYR A 19 -7.49 -19.12 7.17
C TYR A 19 -6.65 -18.29 8.13
N LEU A 20 -5.57 -18.91 8.69
CA LEU A 20 -4.78 -18.30 9.75
C LEU A 20 -3.69 -17.34 9.26
N GLN A 21 -3.08 -17.61 8.11
CA GLN A 21 -1.93 -16.83 7.63
C GLN A 21 -2.38 -15.60 6.84
N THR A 22 -2.70 -14.53 7.53
CA THR A 22 -3.16 -13.27 6.95
C THR A 22 -2.00 -12.28 6.73
N THR A 23 -0.98 -12.69 5.98
CA THR A 23 0.10 -11.78 5.57
C THR A 23 -0.28 -11.03 4.29
N THR A 24 0.31 -9.87 4.07
CA THR A 24 0.00 -8.99 2.92
C THR A 24 -0.11 -9.73 1.58
N PRO A 25 0.86 -10.55 1.13
CA PRO A 25 0.72 -11.21 -0.17
C PRO A 25 -0.43 -12.21 -0.21
N VAL A 26 -0.67 -12.95 0.87
CA VAL A 26 -1.74 -13.96 0.93
C VAL A 26 -3.10 -13.29 0.93
N SER A 27 -3.26 -12.27 1.76
CA SER A 27 -4.53 -11.55 1.90
C SER A 27 -4.86 -10.71 0.66
N LEU A 28 -3.88 -10.03 0.05
CA LEU A 28 -4.09 -9.34 -1.22
C LEU A 28 -4.47 -10.31 -2.35
N ALA A 29 -3.82 -11.49 -2.42
CA ALA A 29 -4.21 -12.50 -3.39
C ALA A 29 -5.67 -12.95 -3.20
N THR A 30 -6.08 -13.19 -1.94
CA THR A 30 -7.47 -13.53 -1.62
C THR A 30 -8.44 -12.41 -2.01
N LEU A 31 -8.15 -11.16 -1.67
CA LEU A 31 -9.00 -10.01 -1.99
C LEU A 31 -9.17 -9.81 -3.50
N THR A 32 -8.08 -9.95 -4.25
CA THR A 32 -8.07 -9.63 -5.68
C THR A 32 -8.52 -10.78 -6.58
N THR A 33 -8.38 -12.02 -6.12
CA THR A 33 -8.85 -13.21 -6.87
C THR A 33 -10.23 -13.71 -6.42
N GLY A 34 -10.67 -13.34 -5.21
CA GLY A 34 -11.86 -13.93 -4.58
C GLY A 34 -11.69 -15.42 -4.23
N ALA A 35 -10.45 -15.92 -4.19
CA ALA A 35 -10.14 -17.34 -3.96
C ALA A 35 -9.35 -17.54 -2.67
N MET A 36 -9.36 -18.75 -2.12
CA MET A 36 -8.59 -19.14 -0.95
C MET A 36 -7.12 -19.41 -1.31
N PRO A 37 -6.17 -19.37 -0.33
CA PRO A 37 -4.75 -19.67 -0.57
C PRO A 37 -4.49 -21.01 -1.28
N SER A 38 -5.27 -22.03 -0.98
CA SER A 38 -5.20 -23.34 -1.66
C SER A 38 -5.55 -23.28 -3.15
N THR A 39 -6.29 -22.27 -3.59
CA THR A 39 -6.72 -22.07 -4.98
C THR A 39 -5.83 -21.07 -5.69
N HIS A 40 -5.52 -19.93 -5.08
CA HIS A 40 -4.68 -18.92 -5.73
C HIS A 40 -3.18 -19.19 -5.63
N GLY A 41 -2.73 -20.14 -4.80
CA GLY A 41 -1.36 -20.63 -4.73
C GLY A 41 -0.37 -19.75 -3.94
N VAL A 42 -0.77 -18.59 -3.47
CA VAL A 42 0.09 -17.68 -2.70
C VAL A 42 0.00 -18.04 -1.22
N ILE A 43 1.13 -18.46 -0.64
CA ILE A 43 1.23 -18.86 0.78
C ILE A 43 2.17 -17.96 1.60
N GLY A 44 2.82 -16.99 0.97
CA GLY A 44 3.72 -16.03 1.60
C GLY A 44 4.52 -15.27 0.55
N SER A 45 5.35 -14.33 0.98
CA SER A 45 6.31 -13.65 0.08
C SER A 45 7.50 -14.55 -0.29
N ARG A 46 7.78 -15.54 0.55
CA ARG A 46 8.87 -16.52 0.38
C ARG A 46 8.53 -17.84 1.08
N TRP A 47 8.85 -18.97 0.46
CA TRP A 47 8.69 -20.31 1.04
C TRP A 47 9.72 -21.30 0.50
N VAL A 48 9.79 -22.47 1.13
CA VAL A 48 10.59 -23.59 0.62
C VAL A 48 9.68 -24.52 -0.18
N ASP A 49 10.02 -24.76 -1.42
CA ASP A 49 9.42 -25.84 -2.22
C ASP A 49 10.05 -27.18 -1.79
N TYR A 50 9.27 -28.00 -1.11
CA TYR A 50 9.73 -29.30 -0.58
C TYR A 50 10.08 -30.31 -1.67
N THR A 51 9.56 -30.15 -2.90
CA THR A 51 9.87 -31.05 -4.00
C THR A 51 11.28 -30.79 -4.53
N THR A 52 11.67 -29.54 -4.62
CA THR A 52 12.97 -29.12 -5.16
C THR A 52 13.97 -28.75 -4.08
N ASN A 53 13.54 -28.64 -2.83
CA ASN A 53 14.29 -28.12 -1.67
C ASN A 53 14.91 -26.74 -1.95
N ARG A 54 14.21 -25.90 -2.70
CA ARG A 54 14.65 -24.54 -3.06
C ARG A 54 13.74 -23.51 -2.43
N THR A 55 14.33 -22.37 -2.06
CA THR A 55 13.57 -21.20 -1.69
C THR A 55 12.93 -20.59 -2.93
N VAL A 56 11.63 -20.33 -2.83
CA VAL A 56 10.83 -19.63 -3.83
C VAL A 56 10.53 -18.24 -3.29
N GLU A 57 10.81 -17.22 -4.10
CA GLU A 57 10.40 -15.83 -3.87
C GLU A 57 9.17 -15.56 -4.75
N LEU A 58 8.08 -15.10 -4.14
CA LEU A 58 6.77 -14.98 -4.79
C LEU A 58 6.80 -14.26 -6.15
N THR A 59 7.52 -13.16 -6.23
CA THR A 59 7.54 -12.31 -7.43
C THR A 59 8.77 -12.53 -8.32
N ALA A 60 9.73 -13.35 -7.89
CA ALA A 60 10.97 -13.53 -8.64
C ALA A 60 10.79 -14.38 -9.89
N GLY A 61 11.32 -13.91 -11.01
CA GLY A 61 11.30 -14.66 -12.26
C GLY A 61 12.20 -14.07 -13.35
N ARG A 62 12.23 -14.71 -14.52
CA ARG A 62 13.16 -14.39 -15.60
C ARG A 62 13.03 -12.97 -16.16
N LYS A 63 11.85 -12.38 -16.09
CA LYS A 63 11.55 -11.03 -16.58
C LYS A 63 11.43 -10.01 -15.42
N GLY A 64 12.14 -10.23 -14.31
CA GLY A 64 11.99 -9.41 -13.10
C GLY A 64 10.75 -9.75 -12.30
N PRO A 65 10.33 -8.88 -11.37
CA PRO A 65 9.14 -9.11 -10.56
C PRO A 65 7.88 -9.33 -11.40
N GLY A 66 7.12 -10.39 -11.10
CA GLY A 66 5.91 -10.76 -11.82
C GLY A 66 5.09 -11.81 -11.08
N ALA A 67 3.89 -12.10 -11.56
CA ALA A 67 2.90 -12.96 -10.92
C ALA A 67 3.12 -14.47 -11.18
N TYR A 68 4.37 -14.92 -11.20
CA TYR A 68 4.73 -16.30 -11.60
C TYR A 68 4.10 -17.41 -10.74
N HIS A 69 3.74 -17.11 -9.52
CA HIS A 69 3.21 -18.07 -8.54
C HIS A 69 1.75 -17.80 -8.16
N LEU A 70 1.11 -16.83 -8.77
CA LEU A 70 -0.32 -16.60 -8.63
C LEU A 70 -1.07 -17.44 -9.68
N ILE A 71 -1.88 -18.40 -9.23
CA ILE A 71 -2.54 -19.37 -10.13
C ILE A 71 -3.95 -18.88 -10.54
N ALA A 72 -4.68 -18.29 -9.59
CA ALA A 72 -6.02 -17.79 -9.85
C ALA A 72 -6.01 -16.41 -10.51
N PRO A 73 -6.91 -16.13 -11.46
CA PRO A 73 -6.99 -14.81 -12.09
C PRO A 73 -7.48 -13.75 -11.09
N THR A 74 -6.90 -12.56 -11.18
CA THR A 74 -7.34 -11.39 -10.41
C THR A 74 -8.56 -10.72 -11.03
N LEU A 75 -9.17 -9.79 -10.30
CA LEU A 75 -10.21 -8.91 -10.83
C LEU A 75 -9.73 -8.15 -12.07
N ALA A 76 -8.49 -7.66 -12.05
CA ALA A 76 -7.87 -6.97 -13.19
C ALA A 76 -7.81 -7.87 -14.44
N GLU A 77 -7.33 -9.09 -14.30
CA GLU A 77 -7.26 -10.05 -15.40
C GLU A 77 -8.65 -10.45 -15.90
N THR A 78 -9.60 -10.63 -14.99
CA THR A 78 -10.98 -10.96 -15.32
C THR A 78 -11.63 -9.82 -16.11
N LEU A 79 -11.43 -8.58 -15.70
CA LEU A 79 -11.90 -7.41 -16.43
C LEU A 79 -11.31 -7.36 -17.85
N LEU A 80 -9.98 -7.41 -17.97
CA LEU A 80 -9.29 -7.35 -19.27
C LEU A 80 -9.66 -8.49 -20.21
N ARG A 81 -10.03 -9.66 -19.66
CA ARG A 81 -10.50 -10.80 -20.47
C ARG A 81 -11.90 -10.60 -21.04
N HIS A 82 -12.82 -10.00 -20.24
CA HIS A 82 -14.21 -9.82 -20.64
C HIS A 82 -14.45 -8.50 -21.37
N ALA A 83 -13.62 -7.50 -21.13
CA ALA A 83 -13.64 -6.20 -21.77
C ALA A 83 -12.20 -5.82 -22.20
N PRO A 84 -11.74 -6.30 -23.37
CA PRO A 84 -10.34 -6.13 -23.80
C PRO A 84 -9.90 -4.67 -24.01
N ASP A 85 -10.87 -3.77 -24.23
CA ASP A 85 -10.62 -2.34 -24.38
C ASP A 85 -10.53 -1.60 -23.02
N SER A 86 -10.80 -2.30 -21.92
CA SER A 86 -10.62 -1.78 -20.56
C SER A 86 -9.16 -1.54 -20.23
N ARG A 87 -8.92 -0.61 -19.31
CA ARG A 87 -7.61 -0.43 -18.69
C ARG A 87 -7.65 -0.92 -17.24
N ALA A 88 -6.61 -1.64 -16.86
CA ALA A 88 -6.37 -2.01 -15.47
C ALA A 88 -5.01 -1.43 -15.06
N VAL A 89 -5.03 -0.52 -14.10
CA VAL A 89 -3.81 0.13 -13.58
C VAL A 89 -3.65 -0.24 -12.11
N THR A 90 -2.45 -0.67 -11.73
CA THR A 90 -2.13 -1.01 -10.34
C THR A 90 -0.90 -0.22 -9.89
N ILE A 91 -1.05 0.48 -8.77
CA ILE A 91 0.00 1.31 -8.17
C ILE A 91 0.18 0.92 -6.72
N ALA A 92 1.40 0.60 -6.34
CA ALA A 92 1.79 0.25 -4.97
C ALA A 92 3.19 0.79 -4.66
N PRO A 93 3.54 1.02 -3.39
CA PRO A 93 4.92 1.36 -3.05
C PRO A 93 5.87 0.16 -3.13
N GLU A 94 5.38 -1.07 -2.97
CA GLU A 94 6.19 -2.29 -3.00
C GLU A 94 5.81 -3.21 -4.16
N ALA A 95 6.81 -3.84 -4.76
CA ALA A 95 6.62 -4.76 -5.88
C ALA A 95 5.67 -5.93 -5.56
N VAL A 96 5.75 -6.48 -4.34
CA VAL A 96 4.89 -7.59 -3.92
C VAL A 96 3.42 -7.18 -3.94
N SER A 97 3.09 -6.04 -3.35
CA SER A 97 1.71 -5.52 -3.32
C SER A 97 1.21 -5.23 -4.73
N ALA A 98 2.04 -4.60 -5.58
CA ALA A 98 1.69 -4.29 -6.96
C ALA A 98 1.40 -5.56 -7.78
N VAL A 99 2.34 -6.52 -7.74
CA VAL A 99 2.28 -7.76 -8.52
C VAL A 99 1.09 -8.64 -8.14
N VAL A 100 0.89 -8.86 -6.83
CA VAL A 100 -0.20 -9.72 -6.36
C VAL A 100 -1.57 -9.11 -6.65
N THR A 101 -1.68 -7.79 -6.55
CA THR A 101 -2.93 -7.08 -6.84
C THR A 101 -3.26 -7.07 -8.33
N ALA A 102 -2.25 -6.86 -9.18
CA ALA A 102 -2.43 -6.84 -10.63
C ALA A 102 -2.67 -8.23 -11.23
N GLY A 103 -1.96 -9.24 -10.74
CA GLY A 103 -1.89 -10.54 -11.41
C GLY A 103 -1.00 -10.49 -12.65
N HIS A 104 -1.44 -11.14 -13.73
CA HIS A 104 -0.62 -11.33 -14.94
C HIS A 104 -0.74 -10.21 -15.98
N GLY A 105 -1.55 -9.18 -15.75
CA GLY A 105 -1.82 -8.17 -16.76
C GLY A 105 -2.09 -6.77 -16.22
N GLY A 106 -2.20 -5.82 -17.15
CA GLY A 106 -2.43 -4.41 -16.88
C GLY A 106 -1.16 -3.59 -16.76
N GLU A 107 -1.34 -2.32 -16.42
CA GLU A 107 -0.27 -1.34 -16.17
C GLU A 107 0.12 -1.41 -14.68
N VAL A 108 1.35 -1.81 -14.36
CA VAL A 108 1.74 -2.11 -12.98
C VAL A 108 2.99 -1.32 -12.59
N PHE A 109 2.86 -0.53 -11.52
CA PHE A 109 3.93 0.37 -11.09
C PHE A 109 4.18 0.27 -9.59
N TRP A 110 5.47 0.31 -9.21
CA TRP A 110 5.92 0.37 -7.82
C TRP A 110 7.20 1.20 -7.68
N LEU A 111 7.63 1.47 -6.45
CA LEU A 111 8.86 2.21 -6.19
C LEU A 111 10.07 1.28 -6.19
N ASP A 112 11.11 1.69 -6.88
CA ASP A 112 12.43 1.07 -6.79
C ASP A 112 13.08 1.36 -5.43
N SER A 113 13.59 0.33 -4.77
CA SER A 113 14.14 0.45 -3.42
C SER A 113 15.47 1.22 -3.35
N ALA A 114 16.21 1.31 -4.45
CA ALA A 114 17.50 1.99 -4.49
C ALA A 114 17.37 3.49 -4.79
N ARG A 115 16.49 3.85 -5.73
CA ARG A 115 16.35 5.23 -6.23
C ARG A 115 15.04 5.91 -5.84
N CYS A 116 14.07 5.12 -5.36
CA CYS A 116 12.70 5.58 -5.11
C CYS A 116 12.00 6.15 -6.35
N ASP A 117 12.37 5.66 -7.53
CA ASP A 117 11.72 5.97 -8.79
C ASP A 117 10.53 5.02 -9.00
N TRP A 118 9.48 5.48 -9.69
CA TRP A 118 8.40 4.61 -10.14
C TRP A 118 8.89 3.73 -11.28
N VAL A 119 8.77 2.43 -11.11
CA VAL A 119 9.25 1.42 -12.06
C VAL A 119 8.16 0.40 -12.39
N THR A 120 8.40 -0.35 -13.43
CA THR A 120 7.72 -1.60 -13.77
C THR A 120 8.76 -2.69 -14.01
N SER A 121 8.36 -3.87 -14.46
CA SER A 121 9.29 -4.92 -14.87
C SER A 121 9.04 -5.36 -16.30
N PRO A 122 10.04 -5.98 -16.97
CA PRO A 122 9.86 -6.59 -18.28
C PRO A 122 8.80 -7.70 -18.34
N TYR A 123 8.24 -8.09 -17.20
CA TYR A 123 7.10 -8.98 -17.14
C TYR A 123 5.82 -8.28 -17.62
N TYR A 124 5.63 -7.00 -17.27
CA TYR A 124 4.45 -6.20 -17.62
C TYR A 124 4.71 -5.29 -18.83
N ALA A 125 5.84 -4.59 -18.82
CA ALA A 125 6.22 -3.69 -19.91
C ALA A 125 7.73 -3.55 -19.98
N ALA A 126 8.27 -3.27 -21.17
CA ALA A 126 9.71 -3.07 -21.38
C ALA A 126 10.23 -1.84 -20.62
N GLU A 127 9.44 -0.77 -20.60
CA GLU A 127 9.77 0.50 -19.95
C GLU A 127 8.53 1.13 -19.33
N VAL A 128 8.72 2.06 -18.40
CA VAL A 128 7.62 2.87 -17.88
C VAL A 128 7.16 3.89 -18.94
N PRO A 129 5.88 4.29 -18.95
CA PRO A 129 5.40 5.34 -19.84
C PRO A 129 6.14 6.66 -19.63
N GLU A 130 6.23 7.47 -20.69
CA GLU A 130 6.97 8.75 -20.67
C GLU A 130 6.50 9.71 -19.57
N TRP A 131 5.22 9.70 -19.23
CA TRP A 131 4.72 10.55 -18.15
C TRP A 131 5.27 10.13 -16.78
N ILE A 132 5.49 8.83 -16.53
CA ILE A 132 6.16 8.33 -15.33
C ILE A 132 7.67 8.63 -15.41
N ALA A 133 8.30 8.37 -16.55
CA ALA A 133 9.71 8.68 -16.73
C ALA A 133 10.01 10.17 -16.49
N ARG A 134 9.11 11.07 -16.90
CA ARG A 134 9.18 12.50 -16.60
C ARG A 134 9.05 12.78 -15.10
N SER A 135 8.04 12.20 -14.45
CA SER A 135 7.84 12.31 -12.98
C SER A 135 9.08 11.87 -12.20
N ASN A 136 9.74 10.79 -12.64
CA ASN A 136 10.98 10.32 -12.05
C ASN A 136 12.15 11.30 -12.26
N ARG A 137 12.31 11.85 -13.47
CA ARG A 137 13.36 12.87 -13.75
C ARG A 137 13.16 14.14 -12.92
N GLU A 138 11.93 14.57 -12.75
CA GLU A 138 11.56 15.72 -11.93
C GLU A 138 11.59 15.42 -10.43
N ARG A 139 11.81 14.14 -10.03
CA ARG A 139 11.82 13.68 -8.64
C ARG A 139 10.56 14.06 -7.88
N TYR A 140 9.42 14.06 -8.57
CA TYR A 140 8.16 14.56 -8.04
C TYR A 140 7.70 13.81 -6.78
N ASN A 141 7.85 12.48 -6.76
CA ASN A 141 7.54 11.64 -5.60
C ASN A 141 8.35 12.04 -4.35
N LEU A 142 9.61 12.45 -4.50
CA LEU A 142 10.46 12.84 -3.36
C LEU A 142 10.07 14.17 -2.73
N SER A 143 9.30 15.02 -3.43
CA SER A 143 8.78 16.25 -2.84
C SER A 143 7.89 15.99 -1.62
N TYR A 144 7.27 14.82 -1.54
CA TYR A 144 6.42 14.42 -0.42
C TYR A 144 7.19 14.05 0.85
N ILE A 145 8.46 13.65 0.73
CA ILE A 145 9.33 13.32 1.87
C ILE A 145 10.24 14.47 2.32
N SER A 146 10.05 15.65 1.74
CA SER A 146 10.80 16.85 2.12
C SER A 146 10.37 17.31 3.52
N GLY A 147 11.31 17.36 4.44
CA GLY A 147 11.10 17.89 5.77
C GLY A 147 10.95 16.83 6.87
N GLU A 148 10.52 17.28 8.01
CA GLU A 148 10.33 16.50 9.23
C GLU A 148 8.85 16.12 9.35
N TRP A 149 8.56 14.85 9.67
CA TRP A 149 7.20 14.45 10.00
C TRP A 149 6.83 15.00 11.38
N ARG A 150 5.95 15.97 11.41
CA ARG A 150 5.37 16.57 12.64
C ARG A 150 3.91 16.16 12.74
N THR A 151 3.40 16.04 13.96
CA THR A 151 1.98 15.76 14.17
C THR A 151 1.10 16.80 13.47
N LEU A 152 0.04 16.34 12.80
CA LEU A 152 -0.92 17.20 12.09
C LEU A 152 -1.75 18.06 13.06
N LEU A 153 -2.08 17.48 14.21
CA LEU A 153 -2.84 18.11 15.27
C LEU A 153 -1.95 18.40 16.49
N GLU A 154 -2.43 19.23 17.40
CA GLU A 154 -1.80 19.41 18.71
C GLU A 154 -1.81 18.07 19.47
N ARG A 155 -0.72 17.76 20.18
CA ARG A 155 -0.54 16.46 20.87
C ARG A 155 -1.70 16.08 21.79
N GLY A 156 -2.28 17.01 22.50
CA GLY A 156 -3.44 16.77 23.39
C GLY A 156 -4.74 16.35 22.70
N ARG A 157 -4.76 16.33 21.37
CA ARG A 157 -5.92 15.89 20.56
C ARG A 157 -5.83 14.44 20.08
N TYR A 158 -4.68 13.78 20.31
CA TYR A 158 -4.50 12.37 20.00
C TYR A 158 -5.03 11.51 21.15
N LEU A 159 -5.69 10.41 20.80
CA LEU A 159 -6.20 9.44 21.76
C LEU A 159 -5.07 8.54 22.27
N ASN A 160 -4.13 8.24 21.41
CA ASN A 160 -2.99 7.40 21.73
C ASN A 160 -1.89 8.23 22.40
N THR A 161 -1.54 7.84 23.62
CA THR A 161 -0.52 8.53 24.42
C THR A 161 0.83 7.81 24.42
N ARG A 162 0.89 6.57 23.93
CA ARG A 162 2.13 5.83 23.79
C ARG A 162 3.02 6.51 22.75
N ASN A 163 4.06 7.14 23.26
CA ASN A 163 4.92 8.01 22.51
C ASN A 163 6.18 7.23 22.14
N TYR A 164 6.23 6.76 20.92
CA TYR A 164 7.48 6.32 20.34
C TYR A 164 8.08 7.52 19.58
N ASP A 165 8.65 8.47 20.25
CA ASP A 165 9.26 9.73 19.79
C ASP A 165 10.29 9.62 18.63
N ILE A 166 10.04 8.73 17.66
CA ILE A 166 11.07 8.21 16.78
C ILE A 166 11.09 8.91 15.43
N ALA A 167 9.93 9.17 14.86
CA ALA A 167 9.86 9.72 13.51
C ALA A 167 9.62 11.23 13.51
N LEU A 168 9.08 11.77 14.58
CA LEU A 168 8.64 13.15 14.64
C LEU A 168 9.76 14.15 14.94
N SER A 169 10.94 13.68 15.36
CA SER A 169 12.08 14.56 15.63
C SER A 169 13.31 14.12 14.83
N GLY A 170 13.52 14.74 13.69
CA GLY A 170 14.74 14.54 12.89
C GLY A 170 16.05 14.93 13.60
N LYS A 171 16.01 15.54 14.79
CA LYS A 171 17.17 15.93 15.58
C LYS A 171 16.80 16.13 17.04
N SER A 172 16.85 15.10 17.87
CA SER A 172 17.10 15.33 19.29
C SER A 172 18.50 14.83 19.65
N LYS A 173 19.41 15.75 19.81
CA LYS A 173 20.78 15.51 20.28
C LYS A 173 20.87 15.38 21.80
N LYS A 174 19.76 15.43 22.55
CA LYS A 174 19.82 15.61 24.02
C LYS A 174 19.13 14.56 24.89
N ASP A 175 18.37 13.62 24.34
CA ASP A 175 17.78 12.56 25.17
C ASP A 175 18.55 11.27 25.04
N LYS A 176 19.66 11.19 25.80
CA LYS A 176 20.49 9.99 25.91
C LYS A 176 20.05 9.05 27.02
N ASP A 177 18.96 9.32 27.71
CA ASP A 177 18.54 8.48 28.81
C ASP A 177 17.03 8.18 28.78
N GLN A 178 16.75 6.90 28.98
CA GLN A 178 15.48 6.27 29.34
C GLN A 178 14.52 5.90 28.20
N SER A 179 14.86 4.93 27.41
CA SER A 179 14.09 3.72 27.12
C SER A 179 14.76 2.94 25.99
N GLY A 180 14.88 1.62 26.16
CA GLY A 180 15.59 0.73 25.25
C GLY A 180 14.89 0.41 23.92
N SER A 181 14.13 1.32 23.38
CA SER A 181 13.52 1.19 22.06
C SER A 181 14.45 1.80 21.00
N GLY A 182 15.01 0.93 20.17
CA GLY A 182 15.87 1.37 19.07
C GLY A 182 15.10 2.24 18.08
N ARG A 183 15.51 3.50 17.99
CA ARG A 183 14.99 4.43 16.96
C ARG A 183 15.13 3.83 15.57
N LEU A 184 14.04 3.74 14.83
CA LEU A 184 14.06 3.38 13.41
C LEU A 184 14.80 4.49 12.65
N LYS A 185 16.01 4.18 12.17
CA LYS A 185 16.81 5.11 11.36
C LYS A 185 16.43 4.90 9.89
N LEU A 186 15.53 5.70 9.38
CA LEU A 186 15.23 5.73 7.96
C LEU A 186 16.44 6.23 7.16
N ARG A 187 17.09 5.33 6.44
CA ARG A 187 18.39 5.58 5.79
C ARG A 187 18.26 5.96 4.33
N SER A 188 17.16 5.58 3.69
CA SER A 188 16.91 5.84 2.27
C SER A 188 15.60 6.59 2.05
N ASP A 189 15.44 7.19 0.88
CA ASP A 189 14.20 7.84 0.46
C ASP A 189 13.08 6.82 0.35
N PHE A 190 13.39 5.58 -0.07
CA PHE A 190 12.42 4.48 -0.12
C PHE A 190 11.88 4.12 1.28
N GLU A 191 12.76 3.98 2.29
CA GLU A 191 12.32 3.76 3.65
C GLU A 191 11.43 4.91 4.15
N ARG A 192 11.80 6.16 3.84
CA ARG A 192 10.98 7.32 4.20
C ARG A 192 9.60 7.27 3.55
N MET A 193 9.51 6.81 2.30
CA MET A 193 8.22 6.58 1.65
C MET A 193 7.39 5.51 2.35
N LEU A 194 7.98 4.40 2.75
CA LEU A 194 7.23 3.30 3.38
C LEU A 194 6.81 3.60 4.82
N TYR A 195 7.70 4.20 5.61
CA TYR A 195 7.53 4.37 7.06
C TYR A 195 7.03 5.75 7.48
N THR A 196 6.51 6.54 6.55
CA THR A 196 5.86 7.83 6.83
C THR A 196 4.58 7.99 6.00
N PRO A 197 3.70 8.94 6.34
CA PRO A 197 2.51 9.22 5.55
C PRO A 197 2.79 9.65 4.10
N ALA A 198 4.01 10.09 3.80
CA ALA A 198 4.43 10.52 2.46
C ALA A 198 4.22 9.43 1.39
N GLY A 199 4.36 8.16 1.76
CA GLY A 199 4.12 7.05 0.84
C GLY A 199 2.68 6.99 0.34
N ASN A 200 1.71 7.17 1.23
CA ASN A 200 0.30 7.22 0.83
C ASN A 200 0.04 8.40 -0.11
N THR A 201 0.57 9.58 0.23
CA THR A 201 0.42 10.79 -0.61
C THR A 201 1.05 10.61 -1.99
N ALA A 202 2.25 10.00 -2.06
CA ALA A 202 2.94 9.73 -3.32
C ALA A 202 2.16 8.75 -4.22
N VAL A 203 1.64 7.66 -3.65
CA VAL A 203 0.83 6.67 -4.38
C VAL A 203 -0.45 7.30 -4.91
N LEU A 204 -1.18 8.04 -4.08
CA LEU A 204 -2.40 8.75 -4.50
C LEU A 204 -2.11 9.85 -5.53
N GLY A 205 -0.94 10.50 -5.42
CA GLY A 205 -0.45 11.46 -6.41
C GLY A 205 -0.22 10.82 -7.78
N LEU A 206 0.44 9.66 -7.83
CA LEU A 206 0.62 8.91 -9.08
C LEU A 206 -0.72 8.38 -9.62
N ALA A 207 -1.61 7.93 -8.74
CA ALA A 207 -2.95 7.48 -9.12
C ALA A 207 -3.77 8.57 -9.82
N LYS A 208 -3.71 9.82 -9.34
CA LYS A 208 -4.33 10.97 -10.04
C LYS A 208 -3.72 11.20 -11.42
N GLN A 209 -2.40 11.11 -11.53
CA GLN A 209 -1.72 11.21 -12.82
C GLN A 209 -2.16 10.09 -13.77
N ALA A 210 -2.23 8.83 -13.28
CA ALA A 210 -2.69 7.70 -14.09
C ALA A 210 -4.12 7.89 -14.60
N ILE A 211 -5.05 8.35 -13.75
CA ILE A 211 -6.43 8.66 -14.17
C ILE A 211 -6.43 9.66 -15.34
N ALA A 212 -5.67 10.74 -15.21
CA ALA A 212 -5.61 11.79 -16.24
C ALA A 212 -4.90 11.32 -17.52
N GLN A 213 -3.77 10.62 -17.39
CA GLN A 213 -2.95 10.20 -18.55
C GLN A 213 -3.58 9.06 -19.34
N TYR A 214 -4.22 8.12 -18.66
CA TYR A 214 -4.92 7.01 -19.29
C TYR A 214 -6.38 7.30 -19.57
N ARG A 215 -6.89 8.48 -19.13
CA ARG A 215 -8.28 8.89 -19.31
C ARG A 215 -9.27 7.89 -18.74
N LEU A 216 -8.93 7.36 -17.54
CA LEU A 216 -9.74 6.31 -16.91
C LEU A 216 -11.16 6.82 -16.63
N GLY A 217 -12.16 6.04 -17.05
CA GLY A 217 -13.57 6.33 -16.86
C GLY A 217 -14.11 7.48 -17.74
N GLU A 218 -13.41 7.89 -18.81
CA GLU A 218 -13.89 8.91 -19.74
C GLU A 218 -14.87 8.38 -20.79
N ASP A 219 -14.88 7.08 -21.04
CA ASP A 219 -15.79 6.42 -21.97
C ASP A 219 -16.79 5.50 -21.24
N LYS A 220 -17.47 4.63 -21.99
CA LYS A 220 -18.45 3.66 -21.43
C LYS A 220 -17.84 2.30 -21.07
N ILE A 221 -16.54 2.11 -21.34
CA ILE A 221 -15.83 0.88 -21.06
C ILE A 221 -15.35 0.95 -19.63
N PRO A 222 -15.61 -0.06 -18.78
CA PRO A 222 -15.20 -0.01 -17.39
C PRO A 222 -13.68 -0.13 -17.27
N ASP A 223 -13.06 0.77 -16.50
CA ASP A 223 -11.66 0.71 -16.14
C ASP A 223 -11.49 0.30 -14.68
N LEU A 224 -10.31 -0.19 -14.32
CA LEU A 224 -9.94 -0.55 -12.96
C LEU A 224 -8.67 0.17 -12.53
N LEU A 225 -8.74 0.85 -11.40
CA LEU A 225 -7.57 1.41 -10.72
C LEU A 225 -7.40 0.78 -9.34
N ASN A 226 -6.34 0.01 -9.18
CA ASN A 226 -5.92 -0.54 -7.89
C ASN A 226 -4.87 0.36 -7.26
N VAL A 227 -5.09 0.75 -6.01
CA VAL A 227 -4.20 1.61 -5.24
C VAL A 227 -3.87 0.92 -3.93
N CYS A 228 -2.62 0.47 -3.76
CA CYS A 228 -2.15 -0.14 -2.52
C CYS A 228 -1.45 0.92 -1.66
N LEU A 229 -1.87 1.02 -0.39
CA LEU A 229 -1.35 1.97 0.57
C LEU A 229 -0.61 1.20 1.67
N ASP A 230 0.69 0.95 1.49
CA ASP A 230 1.48 0.10 2.40
C ASP A 230 1.98 0.85 3.65
N SER A 231 1.93 2.19 3.67
CA SER A 231 2.38 2.96 4.85
C SER A 231 1.61 2.64 6.14
N PRO A 232 0.28 2.39 6.14
CA PRO A 232 -0.43 1.99 7.37
C PRO A 232 0.18 0.75 8.02
N ARG A 233 0.47 -0.29 7.22
CA ARG A 233 1.11 -1.51 7.69
C ARG A 233 2.52 -1.24 8.22
N ARG A 234 3.36 -0.57 7.42
CA ARG A 234 4.76 -0.31 7.76
C ARG A 234 4.91 0.56 9.01
N ILE A 235 4.06 1.57 9.16
CA ILE A 235 4.06 2.43 10.34
C ILE A 235 3.57 1.64 11.57
N SER A 236 2.50 0.84 11.42
CA SER A 236 1.99 0.02 12.52
C SER A 236 2.99 -1.05 12.98
N GLU A 237 3.70 -1.70 12.04
CA GLU A 237 4.75 -2.67 12.36
C GLU A 237 5.93 -2.02 13.09
N ALA A 238 6.28 -0.77 12.73
CA ALA A 238 7.44 -0.06 13.26
C ALA A 238 7.19 0.61 14.62
N TYR A 239 6.00 1.19 14.80
CA TYR A 239 5.69 2.03 15.96
C TYR A 239 4.60 1.44 16.87
N GLY A 240 3.99 0.36 16.45
CA GLY A 240 2.83 -0.23 17.11
C GLY A 240 1.50 0.41 16.70
N PRO A 241 0.40 -0.39 16.64
CA PRO A 241 -0.89 0.08 16.17
C PRO A 241 -1.52 1.16 17.05
N GLU A 242 -1.11 1.24 18.32
CA GLU A 242 -1.59 2.23 19.30
C GLU A 242 -0.66 3.44 19.44
N SER A 243 0.20 3.71 18.47
CA SER A 243 1.12 4.85 18.49
C SER A 243 0.47 6.13 17.95
N ILE A 244 1.00 7.27 18.36
CA ILE A 244 0.61 8.58 17.79
C ILE A 244 0.94 8.62 16.28
N GLU A 245 2.01 7.97 15.87
CA GLU A 245 2.43 7.88 14.48
C GLU A 245 1.35 7.23 13.61
N VAL A 246 0.76 6.14 14.07
CA VAL A 246 -0.35 5.47 13.37
C VAL A 246 -1.59 6.36 13.35
N GLU A 247 -1.95 6.99 14.48
CA GLU A 247 -3.09 7.89 14.54
C GLU A 247 -2.90 9.11 13.62
N ASP A 248 -1.73 9.75 13.63
CA ASP A 248 -1.40 10.87 12.75
C ASP A 248 -1.42 10.47 11.27
N MET A 249 -0.90 9.29 10.97
CA MET A 249 -0.94 8.74 9.62
C MET A 249 -2.39 8.59 9.13
N TYR A 250 -3.31 8.09 9.96
CA TYR A 250 -4.72 7.96 9.56
C TYR A 250 -5.43 9.31 9.40
N TYR A 251 -5.14 10.32 10.22
CA TYR A 251 -5.67 11.67 10.00
C TYR A 251 -5.20 12.27 8.66
N ARG A 252 -3.93 12.03 8.29
CA ARG A 252 -3.40 12.46 6.99
C ARG A 252 -4.01 11.67 5.85
N LEU A 253 -4.12 10.38 6.00
CA LEU A 253 -4.74 9.50 5.00
C LEU A 253 -6.22 9.89 4.75
N ASP A 254 -6.97 10.25 5.79
CA ASP A 254 -8.34 10.74 5.62
C ASP A 254 -8.40 11.99 4.73
N ARG A 255 -7.46 12.93 4.90
CA ARG A 255 -7.36 14.13 4.08
C ARG A 255 -6.96 13.80 2.65
N ASP A 256 -5.95 12.94 2.47
CA ASP A 256 -5.45 12.54 1.16
C ASP A 256 -6.54 11.78 0.38
N LEU A 257 -7.30 10.91 1.05
CA LEU A 257 -8.45 10.23 0.45
C LEU A 257 -9.58 11.19 0.09
N ALA A 258 -9.86 12.18 0.93
CA ALA A 258 -10.88 13.20 0.61
C ALA A 258 -10.52 13.98 -0.64
N ASP A 259 -9.25 14.38 -0.76
CA ASP A 259 -8.74 15.09 -1.91
C ASP A 259 -8.68 14.20 -3.18
N PHE A 260 -8.26 12.93 -3.02
CA PHE A 260 -8.26 11.96 -4.09
C PHE A 260 -9.67 11.69 -4.63
N LEU A 261 -10.63 11.42 -3.76
CA LEU A 261 -12.02 11.16 -4.16
C LEU A 261 -12.65 12.39 -4.82
N THR A 262 -12.34 13.59 -4.34
CA THR A 262 -12.80 14.83 -4.97
C THR A 262 -12.27 14.95 -6.40
N PHE A 263 -11.00 14.62 -6.60
CA PHE A 263 -10.39 14.58 -7.94
C PHE A 263 -11.07 13.53 -8.83
N VAL A 264 -11.24 12.30 -8.35
CA VAL A 264 -11.87 11.20 -9.12
C VAL A 264 -13.26 11.60 -9.60
N PHE A 265 -14.11 12.09 -8.69
CA PHE A 265 -15.49 12.46 -9.02
C PHE A 265 -15.59 13.73 -9.88
N ALA A 266 -14.54 14.54 -9.95
CA ALA A 266 -14.47 15.66 -10.89
C ALA A 266 -14.04 15.24 -12.30
N GLN A 267 -13.23 14.17 -12.40
CA GLN A 267 -12.75 13.67 -13.69
C GLN A 267 -13.77 12.78 -14.40
N VAL A 268 -14.43 11.89 -13.66
CA VAL A 268 -15.42 10.96 -14.22
C VAL A 268 -16.80 11.60 -14.18
N LYS A 269 -17.18 12.28 -15.28
CA LYS A 269 -18.37 13.16 -15.32
C LYS A 269 -19.69 12.41 -15.38
N ASP A 270 -19.79 11.38 -16.19
CA ASP A 270 -21.05 10.68 -16.50
C ASP A 270 -21.03 9.20 -16.09
N GLY A 271 -19.95 8.77 -15.49
CA GLY A 271 -19.75 7.39 -15.10
C GLY A 271 -20.18 7.13 -13.67
N SER A 272 -20.65 5.94 -13.44
CA SER A 272 -20.72 5.40 -12.10
C SER A 272 -19.31 5.05 -11.64
N VAL A 273 -18.80 5.73 -10.62
CA VAL A 273 -17.58 5.35 -9.94
C VAL A 273 -17.94 4.45 -8.77
N THR A 274 -17.44 3.23 -8.80
CA THR A 274 -17.48 2.34 -7.63
C THR A 274 -16.16 2.42 -6.90
N VAL A 275 -16.18 2.78 -5.62
CA VAL A 275 -15.00 2.82 -4.76
C VAL A 275 -15.10 1.68 -3.76
N VAL A 276 -14.07 0.83 -3.72
CA VAL A 276 -13.91 -0.22 -2.71
C VAL A 276 -12.69 0.13 -1.86
N LEU A 277 -12.91 0.34 -0.57
CA LEU A 277 -11.84 0.53 0.41
C LEU A 277 -11.85 -0.67 1.35
N THR A 278 -10.70 -1.35 1.46
CA THR A 278 -10.54 -2.53 2.31
C THR A 278 -9.15 -2.57 2.92
N SER A 279 -8.96 -3.43 3.90
CA SER A 279 -7.64 -3.78 4.46
C SER A 279 -7.35 -5.24 4.15
N ASP A 280 -6.09 -5.55 3.89
CA ASP A 280 -5.60 -6.90 3.69
C ASP A 280 -5.53 -7.69 5.03
N HIS A 281 -5.15 -7.05 6.11
CA HIS A 281 -5.12 -7.61 7.48
C HIS A 281 -5.04 -6.51 8.53
N GLY A 282 -5.17 -6.89 9.78
CA GLY A 282 -4.89 -6.03 10.93
C GLY A 282 -3.43 -6.12 11.38
N THR A 283 -3.07 -5.33 12.39
CA THR A 283 -1.75 -5.37 13.04
C THR A 283 -1.94 -5.76 14.50
N SER A 284 -1.16 -6.74 14.98
CA SER A 284 -1.16 -7.12 16.39
C SER A 284 -0.59 -6.00 17.26
N PRO A 285 -1.06 -5.85 18.51
CA PRO A 285 -0.44 -4.93 19.45
C PRO A 285 1.08 -5.20 19.57
N ALA A 286 1.85 -4.14 19.77
CA ALA A 286 3.28 -4.29 20.01
C ALA A 286 3.53 -5.13 21.27
N PHE A 287 4.43 -6.10 21.17
CA PHE A 287 4.85 -6.86 22.32
C PHE A 287 5.69 -5.97 23.25
N ASP A 288 5.11 -5.55 24.36
CA ASP A 288 5.82 -4.82 25.39
C ASP A 288 6.49 -5.84 26.33
N ALA A 289 7.79 -6.03 26.22
CA ALA A 289 8.56 -6.91 27.07
C ALA A 289 8.56 -6.51 28.57
N GLY A 290 8.03 -5.33 28.87
CA GLY A 290 7.89 -4.78 30.24
C GLY A 290 6.49 -4.84 30.82
N ALA A 291 5.46 -5.24 30.06
CA ALA A 291 4.12 -5.38 30.59
C ALA A 291 4.04 -6.61 31.54
N GLU A 292 3.56 -6.41 32.76
CA GLU A 292 3.36 -7.49 33.70
C GLU A 292 2.45 -8.57 33.10
N GLU A 293 2.77 -9.82 33.40
CA GLU A 293 2.16 -11.04 32.85
C GLU A 293 0.64 -11.18 33.09
N ALA A 294 0.08 -10.30 33.94
CA ALA A 294 -1.29 -10.35 34.41
C ALA A 294 -2.36 -9.90 33.37
N ASP A 295 -2.01 -9.17 32.32
CA ASP A 295 -2.95 -8.62 31.33
C ASP A 295 -2.90 -9.36 29.96
N ARG A 296 -2.34 -10.57 29.91
CA ARG A 296 -2.03 -11.24 28.63
C ARG A 296 -3.04 -12.29 28.16
N PHE A 297 -4.17 -12.48 28.87
CA PHE A 297 -5.20 -13.46 28.47
C PHE A 297 -6.60 -12.96 28.79
#